data_ca33d3385baddbf323a055ae4be2d329
#
_entry.id   ca33d3385baddbf323a055ae4be2d329
#
_cell.length_a   1.000
_cell.length_b   1.000
_cell.length_c   1.000
_cell.angle_alpha   90.00
_cell.angle_beta   90.00
_cell.angle_gamma   90.00
#
_symmetry.space_group_name_H-M   'P 1'
#
loop_
_entity.id
_entity.type
_entity.pdbx_description
1 polymer ?
#
loop_
_entity_poly.entity_id
_entity_poly.type
_entity_poly.pdbx_seq_one_letter_code
_entity_poly.pdbx_strand_id
1 'polypeptide(L)'
;MAELYTRWIQMGAFNPLSRIHHEGNVAVEPWLFGEEAEKNAKAAIELKYRLLPYIYTYAREAHETGLPLMRPMFLEYPADMETFSTDAQFMFGSELLVAPVVKKGARNKNVYLPEGTWIDYNNKHTAYSGEQWMTVDAPLNTIPMFVKQGSIIPQMPVMNYTDEKPVYPCLLYTSPSPRDGATS
;
A
#
# COMPACT_ATOMS: atom_id res chain seq x y z
N MET A 1 17.86 -11.04 8.94
CA MET A 1 17.80 -9.57 9.03
C MET A 1 17.25 -8.94 7.74
N ALA A 2 17.81 -9.25 6.55
CA ALA A 2 17.39 -8.64 5.28
C ALA A 2 15.89 -8.75 4.98
N GLU A 3 15.27 -9.93 5.16
CA GLU A 3 13.82 -10.09 4.97
C GLU A 3 12.99 -9.22 5.92
N LEU A 4 13.36 -9.17 7.21
CA LEU A 4 12.67 -8.30 8.18
C LEU A 4 12.76 -6.85 7.75
N TYR A 5 13.96 -6.39 7.40
CA TYR A 5 14.18 -5.04 6.90
C TYR A 5 13.30 -4.72 5.69
N THR A 6 13.32 -5.61 4.69
CA THR A 6 12.49 -5.47 3.48
C THR A 6 11.00 -5.33 3.80
N ARG A 7 10.45 -6.21 4.66
CA ARG A 7 9.03 -6.17 5.03
C ARG A 7 8.66 -4.92 5.82
N TRP A 8 9.55 -4.44 6.68
CA TRP A 8 9.34 -3.19 7.41
C TRP A 8 9.36 -1.97 6.49
N ILE A 9 10.27 -1.88 5.52
CA ILE A 9 10.31 -0.79 4.55
C ILE A 9 9.08 -0.82 3.64
N GLN A 10 8.62 -1.99 3.21
CA GLN A 10 7.39 -2.13 2.44
C GLN A 10 6.18 -1.57 3.21
N MET A 11 6.02 -1.93 4.48
CA MET A 11 4.97 -1.36 5.34
C MET A 11 5.20 0.14 5.57
N GLY A 12 6.44 0.56 5.75
CA GLY A 12 6.82 1.96 5.96
C GLY A 12 6.39 2.90 4.83
N ALA A 13 6.22 2.39 3.61
CA ALA A 13 5.70 3.18 2.49
C ALA A 13 4.29 3.72 2.75
N PHE A 14 3.51 3.03 3.59
CA PHE A 14 2.13 3.37 3.94
C PHE A 14 1.99 4.02 5.32
N ASN A 15 3.08 4.25 6.03
CA ASN A 15 3.04 5.04 7.26
C ASN A 15 3.02 6.53 6.90
N PRO A 16 2.12 7.36 7.47
CA PRO A 16 2.14 8.80 7.25
C PRO A 16 3.50 9.41 7.56
N LEU A 17 4.07 9.05 8.71
CA LEU A 17 5.44 9.36 9.10
C LEU A 17 6.32 8.11 8.95
N SER A 18 7.30 8.16 8.06
CA SER A 18 8.23 7.06 7.80
C SER A 18 9.66 7.50 8.03
N ARG A 19 10.36 6.75 8.88
CA ARG A 19 11.75 7.03 9.21
C ARG A 19 12.50 5.73 9.51
N ILE A 20 13.69 5.57 8.92
CA ILE A 20 14.64 4.55 9.35
C ILE A 20 15.33 5.10 10.60
N HIS A 21 15.06 4.48 11.75
CA HIS A 21 15.56 4.95 13.05
C HIS A 21 16.18 3.81 13.84
N HIS A 22 17.28 4.09 14.51
CA HIS A 22 17.95 3.15 15.41
C HIS A 22 18.63 3.91 16.55
N GLU A 23 19.03 3.19 17.57
CA GLU A 23 19.83 3.71 18.68
C GLU A 23 21.33 3.45 18.42
N GLY A 24 22.17 4.40 18.81
CA GLY A 24 23.62 4.29 18.73
C GLY A 24 24.19 4.46 17.32
N ASN A 25 25.39 3.93 17.09
CA ASN A 25 26.16 4.09 15.85
C ASN A 25 25.99 2.85 14.92
N VAL A 26 24.81 2.25 14.90
CA VAL A 26 24.53 1.12 14.00
C VAL A 26 24.03 1.65 12.66
N ALA A 27 24.71 1.34 11.58
CA ALA A 27 24.27 1.69 10.23
C ALA A 27 23.08 0.83 9.83
N VAL A 28 22.05 1.45 9.24
CA VAL A 28 20.78 0.79 8.87
C VAL A 28 20.32 1.13 7.44
N GLU A 29 21.23 1.61 6.63
CA GLU A 29 20.96 1.96 5.24
C GLU A 29 20.66 0.70 4.41
N PRO A 30 19.79 0.81 3.38
CA PRO A 30 19.32 -0.34 2.61
C PRO A 30 20.41 -1.23 2.02
N TRP A 31 21.50 -0.64 1.55
CA TRP A 31 22.62 -1.35 0.92
C TRP A 31 23.40 -2.26 1.88
N LEU A 32 23.26 -2.07 3.19
CA LEU A 32 23.91 -2.92 4.20
C LEU A 32 23.24 -4.28 4.39
N PHE A 33 22.03 -4.43 3.86
CA PHE A 33 21.23 -5.65 3.96
C PHE A 33 21.29 -6.50 2.68
N GLY A 34 22.13 -6.11 1.72
CA GLY A 34 22.36 -6.81 0.45
C GLY A 34 21.50 -6.28 -0.69
N GLU A 35 21.89 -6.57 -1.91
CA GLU A 35 21.34 -6.03 -3.15
C GLU A 35 19.82 -6.23 -3.30
N GLU A 36 19.30 -7.41 -2.90
CA GLU A 36 17.86 -7.68 -2.95
C GLU A 36 17.08 -6.78 -1.99
N ALA A 37 17.59 -6.60 -0.77
CA ALA A 37 16.94 -5.72 0.22
C ALA A 37 17.00 -4.26 -0.23
N GLU A 38 18.13 -3.81 -0.77
CA GLU A 38 18.28 -2.46 -1.33
C GLU A 38 17.30 -2.20 -2.48
N LYS A 39 17.21 -3.12 -3.44
CA LYS A 39 16.27 -3.03 -4.56
C LYS A 39 14.82 -2.93 -4.07
N ASN A 40 14.43 -3.77 -3.13
CA ASN A 40 13.08 -3.79 -2.59
C ASN A 40 12.76 -2.55 -1.75
N ALA A 41 13.74 -2.05 -0.98
CA ALA A 41 13.61 -0.82 -0.23
C ALA A 41 13.45 0.39 -1.16
N LYS A 42 14.26 0.47 -2.21
CA LYS A 42 14.14 1.51 -3.24
C LYS A 42 12.73 1.51 -3.85
N ALA A 43 12.23 0.34 -4.27
CA ALA A 43 10.89 0.24 -4.87
C ALA A 43 9.79 0.69 -3.89
N ALA A 44 9.90 0.36 -2.60
CA ALA A 44 8.94 0.79 -1.59
C ALA A 44 8.97 2.31 -1.34
N ILE A 45 10.17 2.91 -1.29
CA ILE A 45 10.35 4.35 -1.14
C ILE A 45 9.81 5.08 -2.38
N GLU A 46 10.10 4.60 -3.58
CA GLU A 46 9.57 5.14 -4.83
C GLU A 46 8.04 5.06 -4.89
N LEU A 47 7.44 3.97 -4.37
CA LEU A 47 6.00 3.85 -4.27
C LEU A 47 5.43 4.95 -3.34
N LYS A 48 6.06 5.19 -2.19
CA LYS A 48 5.65 6.27 -1.28
C LYS A 48 5.70 7.63 -1.98
N TYR A 49 6.77 7.92 -2.73
CA TYR A 49 6.88 9.16 -3.49
C TYR A 49 5.78 9.28 -4.55
N ARG A 50 5.50 8.21 -5.29
CA ARG A 50 4.39 8.22 -6.25
C ARG A 50 3.05 8.53 -5.59
N LEU A 51 2.81 8.01 -4.38
CA LEU A 51 1.57 8.20 -3.64
C LEU A 51 1.49 9.53 -2.88
N LEU A 52 2.48 10.43 -2.96
CA LEU A 52 2.45 11.70 -2.21
C LEU A 52 1.19 12.54 -2.45
N PRO A 53 0.63 12.69 -3.66
CA PRO A 53 -0.61 13.44 -3.84
C PRO A 53 -1.79 12.78 -3.11
N TYR A 54 -1.86 11.45 -3.13
CA TYR A 54 -2.85 10.67 -2.39
C TYR A 54 -2.69 10.85 -0.88
N ILE A 55 -1.46 10.73 -0.37
CA ILE A 55 -1.13 10.93 1.05
C ILE A 55 -1.50 12.34 1.49
N TYR A 56 -1.18 13.36 0.69
CA TYR A 56 -1.47 14.75 1.00
C TYR A 56 -2.97 15.02 1.07
N THR A 57 -3.75 14.44 0.16
CA THR A 57 -5.22 14.52 0.17
C THR A 57 -5.80 13.97 1.46
N TYR A 58 -5.36 12.78 1.88
CA TYR A 58 -5.83 12.16 3.12
C TYR A 58 -5.27 12.82 4.40
N ALA A 59 -4.09 13.45 4.31
CA ALA A 59 -3.60 14.28 5.40
C ALA A 59 -4.49 15.52 5.61
N ARG A 60 -5.03 16.09 4.53
CA ARG A 60 -6.02 17.17 4.60
C ARG A 60 -7.34 16.70 5.22
N GLU A 61 -7.85 15.55 4.79
CA GLU A 61 -9.04 14.94 5.39
C GLU A 61 -8.84 14.68 6.90
N ALA A 62 -7.68 14.13 7.27
CA ALA A 62 -7.35 13.90 8.68
C ALA A 62 -7.32 15.20 9.50
N HIS A 63 -6.84 16.30 8.92
CA HIS A 63 -6.84 17.61 9.57
C HIS A 63 -8.28 18.14 9.77
N GLU A 64 -9.17 17.93 8.80
CA GLU A 64 -10.53 18.47 8.84
C GLU A 64 -11.49 17.62 9.68
N THR A 65 -11.35 16.29 9.64
CA THR A 65 -12.31 15.35 10.22
C THR A 65 -11.78 14.57 11.42
N GLY A 66 -10.46 14.51 11.61
CA GLY A 66 -9.80 13.61 12.57
C GLY A 66 -9.67 12.16 12.07
N LEU A 67 -10.18 11.83 10.89
CA LEU A 67 -10.09 10.47 10.34
C LEU A 67 -8.67 10.18 9.85
N PRO A 68 -7.98 9.17 10.40
CA PRO A 68 -6.57 8.94 10.04
C PRO A 68 -6.42 8.42 8.60
N LEU A 69 -5.25 8.67 8.01
CA LEU A 69 -4.89 8.10 6.71
C LEU A 69 -4.75 6.57 6.77
N MET A 70 -4.12 6.04 7.81
CA MET A 70 -3.99 4.60 8.07
C MET A 70 -5.12 4.18 9.02
N ARG A 71 -6.04 3.35 8.53
CA ARG A 71 -7.30 3.02 9.19
C ARG A 71 -7.41 1.53 9.45
N PRO A 72 -7.74 1.07 10.67
CA PRO A 72 -8.16 -0.32 10.85
C PRO A 72 -9.41 -0.59 9.98
N MET A 73 -9.55 -1.82 9.51
CA MET A 73 -10.62 -2.19 8.58
C MET A 73 -12.01 -1.85 9.10
N PHE A 74 -12.28 -2.09 10.39
CA PHE A 74 -13.57 -1.82 11.01
C PHE A 74 -13.98 -0.33 11.02
N LEU A 75 -13.02 0.59 10.84
CA LEU A 75 -13.32 2.01 10.79
C LEU A 75 -14.02 2.40 9.46
N GLU A 76 -13.65 1.72 8.38
CA GLU A 76 -14.29 1.90 7.06
C GLU A 76 -15.50 0.99 6.84
N TYR A 77 -15.50 -0.19 7.48
CA TYR A 77 -16.52 -1.22 7.32
C TYR A 77 -17.09 -1.66 8.69
N PRO A 78 -17.72 -0.74 9.47
CA PRO A 78 -18.14 -1.04 10.85
C PRO A 78 -19.28 -2.04 10.95
N ALA A 79 -20.02 -2.27 9.87
CA ALA A 79 -21.10 -3.28 9.83
C ALA A 79 -20.59 -4.68 9.50
N ASP A 80 -19.36 -4.81 9.02
CA ASP A 80 -18.76 -6.08 8.67
C ASP A 80 -17.92 -6.63 9.84
N MET A 81 -18.45 -7.64 10.52
CA MET A 81 -17.83 -8.22 11.72
C MET A 81 -16.49 -8.90 11.46
N GLU A 82 -16.22 -9.37 10.23
CA GLU A 82 -14.93 -9.95 9.86
C GLU A 82 -13.80 -8.93 9.96
N THR A 83 -14.09 -7.65 9.73
CA THR A 83 -13.10 -6.56 9.76
C THR A 83 -12.49 -6.32 11.15
N PHE A 84 -13.17 -6.76 12.22
CA PHE A 84 -12.67 -6.64 13.60
C PHE A 84 -11.57 -7.67 13.91
N SER A 85 -11.46 -8.74 13.12
CA SER A 85 -10.43 -9.77 13.26
C SER A 85 -9.24 -9.61 12.31
N THR A 86 -9.21 -8.56 11.50
CA THR A 86 -8.16 -8.29 10.50
C THR A 86 -6.99 -7.48 11.07
N ASP A 87 -6.21 -8.05 11.97
CA ASP A 87 -5.12 -7.39 12.70
C ASP A 87 -3.85 -7.09 11.86
N ALA A 88 -3.71 -7.73 10.71
CA ALA A 88 -2.51 -7.64 9.86
C ALA A 88 -2.83 -7.12 8.44
N GLN A 89 -3.85 -6.29 8.32
CA GLN A 89 -4.19 -5.52 7.13
C GLN A 89 -4.93 -4.25 7.54
N PHE A 90 -4.94 -3.23 6.67
CA PHE A 90 -5.55 -1.95 6.97
C PHE A 90 -5.97 -1.24 5.69
N MET A 91 -6.85 -0.25 5.83
CA MET A 91 -7.13 0.71 4.77
C MET A 91 -6.14 1.87 4.83
N PHE A 92 -5.62 2.26 3.69
CA PHE A 92 -4.81 3.45 3.49
C PHE A 92 -5.64 4.46 2.69
N GLY A 93 -6.21 5.44 3.36
CA GLY A 93 -7.37 6.16 2.87
C GLY A 93 -8.60 5.25 2.79
N SER A 94 -9.56 5.56 1.93
CA SER A 94 -10.77 4.76 1.71
C SER A 94 -10.69 3.82 0.50
N GLU A 95 -9.66 3.94 -0.35
CA GLU A 95 -9.57 3.23 -1.63
C GLU A 95 -8.52 2.12 -1.66
N LEU A 96 -7.48 2.21 -0.84
CA LEU A 96 -6.38 1.24 -0.83
C LEU A 96 -6.45 0.33 0.39
N LEU A 97 -6.59 -0.97 0.16
CA LEU A 97 -6.39 -2.00 1.16
C LEU A 97 -4.94 -2.48 1.08
N VAL A 98 -4.23 -2.49 2.21
CA VAL A 98 -2.83 -2.92 2.31
C VAL A 98 -2.72 -4.07 3.29
N ALA A 99 -2.07 -5.17 2.88
CA ALA A 99 -1.93 -6.39 3.67
C ALA A 99 -0.45 -6.79 3.85
N PRO A 100 0.29 -6.16 4.79
CA PRO A 100 1.69 -6.46 5.02
C PRO A 100 1.95 -7.92 5.41
N VAL A 101 3.07 -8.46 4.96
CA VAL A 101 3.53 -9.78 5.39
C VAL A 101 4.30 -9.63 6.71
N VAL A 102 3.72 -10.13 7.79
CA VAL A 102 4.29 -10.02 9.15
C VAL A 102 4.95 -11.30 9.64
N LYS A 103 4.80 -12.41 8.91
CA LYS A 103 5.36 -13.71 9.29
C LYS A 103 6.66 -13.97 8.52
N LYS A 104 7.74 -14.25 9.25
CA LYS A 104 9.05 -14.59 8.67
C LYS A 104 8.93 -15.78 7.71
N GLY A 105 9.54 -15.68 6.54
CA GLY A 105 9.57 -16.72 5.51
C GLY A 105 8.28 -16.88 4.72
N ALA A 106 7.20 -16.20 5.06
CA ALA A 106 5.96 -16.28 4.30
C ALA A 106 6.12 -15.67 2.89
N ARG A 107 5.55 -16.36 1.91
CA ARG A 107 5.52 -15.95 0.50
C ARG A 107 4.08 -15.88 -0.02
N ASN A 108 3.14 -16.01 0.88
CA ASN A 108 1.72 -15.76 0.67
C ASN A 108 1.12 -15.01 1.87
N LYS A 109 -0.06 -14.45 1.69
CA LYS A 109 -0.78 -13.71 2.71
C LYS A 109 -2.27 -14.00 2.58
N ASN A 110 -2.92 -14.32 3.70
CA ASN A 110 -4.36 -14.34 3.77
C ASN A 110 -4.87 -12.90 3.91
N VAL A 111 -5.79 -12.51 3.07
CA VAL A 111 -6.38 -11.17 3.02
C VAL A 111 -7.89 -11.30 3.03
N TYR A 112 -8.55 -10.53 3.85
CA TYR A 112 -9.99 -10.34 3.81
C TYR A 112 -10.31 -9.15 2.91
N LEU A 113 -11.16 -9.35 1.92
CA LEU A 113 -11.71 -8.28 1.09
C LEU A 113 -13.14 -7.98 1.57
N PRO A 114 -13.43 -6.77 2.10
CA PRO A 114 -14.79 -6.40 2.49
C PRO A 114 -15.67 -6.16 1.26
N GLU A 115 -16.97 -5.85 1.50
CA GLU A 115 -17.94 -5.62 0.44
C GLU A 115 -17.43 -4.73 -0.68
N GLY A 116 -17.71 -5.12 -1.94
CA GLY A 116 -17.35 -4.42 -3.17
C GLY A 116 -16.52 -5.27 -4.13
N THR A 117 -15.94 -4.63 -5.12
CA THR A 117 -15.01 -5.26 -6.06
C THR A 117 -13.63 -4.65 -5.87
N TRP A 118 -12.63 -5.49 -5.80
CA TRP A 118 -11.25 -5.12 -5.50
C TRP A 118 -10.32 -5.50 -6.64
N ILE A 119 -9.48 -4.58 -7.05
CA ILE A 119 -8.50 -4.78 -8.12
C ILE A 119 -7.12 -4.96 -7.48
N ASP A 120 -6.43 -6.06 -7.78
CA ASP A 120 -5.05 -6.24 -7.34
C ASP A 120 -4.17 -5.13 -7.91
N TYR A 121 -3.56 -4.33 -7.02
CA TYR A 121 -2.69 -3.22 -7.43
C TYR A 121 -1.44 -3.70 -8.18
N ASN A 122 -0.91 -4.86 -7.80
CA ASN A 122 0.29 -5.44 -8.41
C ASN A 122 -0.03 -6.14 -9.74
N ASN A 123 -1.27 -6.64 -9.89
CA ASN A 123 -1.80 -7.24 -11.11
C ASN A 123 -3.11 -6.57 -11.52
N LYS A 124 -3.00 -5.44 -12.20
CA LYS A 124 -4.09 -4.52 -12.57
C LYS A 124 -5.24 -5.14 -13.38
N HIS A 125 -5.08 -6.38 -13.85
CA HIS A 125 -6.08 -7.08 -14.63
C HIS A 125 -6.91 -8.07 -13.82
N THR A 126 -6.56 -8.27 -12.54
CA THR A 126 -7.26 -9.23 -11.69
C THR A 126 -8.20 -8.52 -10.73
N ALA A 127 -9.50 -8.78 -10.90
CA ALA A 127 -10.55 -8.29 -10.02
C ALA A 127 -11.08 -9.42 -9.14
N TYR A 128 -11.39 -9.10 -7.89
CA TYR A 128 -11.95 -10.02 -6.91
C TYR A 128 -13.24 -9.45 -6.32
N SER A 129 -14.23 -10.30 -6.12
CA SER A 129 -15.39 -9.93 -5.32
C SER A 129 -15.01 -9.80 -3.85
N GLY A 130 -15.67 -8.90 -3.13
CA GLY A 130 -15.51 -8.77 -1.69
C GLY A 130 -16.25 -9.84 -0.89
N GLU A 131 -16.36 -9.61 0.42
CA GLU A 131 -16.96 -10.48 1.44
C GLU A 131 -16.30 -11.87 1.50
N GLN A 132 -14.99 -11.94 1.32
CA GLN A 132 -14.26 -13.21 1.33
C GLN A 132 -12.83 -13.09 1.83
N TRP A 133 -12.37 -14.18 2.41
CA TRP A 133 -10.95 -14.42 2.64
C TRP A 133 -10.32 -15.06 1.41
N MET A 134 -9.15 -14.61 1.07
CA MET A 134 -8.36 -15.21 -0.01
C MET A 134 -6.88 -15.28 0.34
N THR A 135 -6.18 -16.24 -0.23
CA THR A 135 -4.72 -16.33 -0.13
C THR A 135 -4.10 -15.78 -1.41
N VAL A 136 -3.22 -14.82 -1.27
CA VAL A 136 -2.52 -14.19 -2.38
C VAL A 136 -1.01 -14.40 -2.28
N ASP A 137 -0.34 -14.45 -3.42
CA ASP A 137 1.12 -14.51 -3.47
C ASP A 137 1.73 -13.21 -2.95
N ALA A 138 2.75 -13.35 -2.13
CA ALA A 138 3.49 -12.25 -1.54
C ALA A 138 5.00 -12.52 -1.55
N PRO A 139 5.62 -12.63 -2.73
CA PRO A 139 7.07 -12.76 -2.83
C PRO A 139 7.77 -11.59 -2.14
N LEU A 140 9.06 -11.70 -1.86
CA LEU A 140 9.77 -10.73 -1.03
C LEU A 140 9.76 -9.30 -1.61
N ASN A 141 9.66 -9.18 -2.91
CA ASN A 141 9.58 -7.88 -3.61
C ASN A 141 8.17 -7.29 -3.69
N THR A 142 7.16 -7.92 -3.07
CA THR A 142 5.76 -7.52 -3.20
C THR A 142 5.10 -7.36 -1.84
N ILE A 143 4.36 -6.27 -1.67
CA ILE A 143 3.36 -6.10 -0.61
C ILE A 143 1.97 -6.24 -1.26
N PRO A 144 1.11 -7.15 -0.80
CA PRO A 144 -0.26 -7.26 -1.31
C PRO A 144 -1.05 -5.98 -1.06
N MET A 145 -1.64 -5.45 -2.12
CA MET A 145 -2.47 -4.25 -2.11
C MET A 145 -3.64 -4.41 -3.07
N PHE A 146 -4.78 -3.87 -2.68
CA PHE A 146 -5.99 -3.89 -3.50
C PHE A 146 -6.60 -2.50 -3.56
N VAL A 147 -7.08 -2.14 -4.73
CA VAL A 147 -7.78 -0.88 -4.99
C VAL A 147 -9.27 -1.16 -5.12
N LYS A 148 -10.10 -0.42 -4.43
CA LYS A 148 -11.56 -0.49 -4.59
C LYS A 148 -11.92 -0.08 -6.01
N GLN A 149 -12.76 -0.86 -6.68
CA GLN A 149 -13.20 -0.57 -8.05
C GLN A 149 -13.89 0.80 -8.13
N GLY A 150 -13.59 1.54 -9.20
CA GLY A 150 -14.11 2.89 -9.41
C GLY A 150 -13.28 3.99 -8.74
N SER A 151 -12.24 3.63 -7.99
CA SER A 151 -11.36 4.60 -7.32
C SER A 151 -10.37 5.25 -8.28
N ILE A 152 -9.97 6.46 -7.93
CA ILE A 152 -8.90 7.22 -8.60
C ILE A 152 -7.78 7.46 -7.59
N ILE A 153 -6.60 6.92 -7.85
CA ILE A 153 -5.42 7.10 -7.02
C ILE A 153 -4.47 8.08 -7.74
N PRO A 154 -4.39 9.34 -7.30
CA PRO A 154 -3.46 10.30 -7.88
C PRO A 154 -2.02 9.89 -7.54
N GLN A 155 -1.16 9.92 -8.54
CA GLN A 155 0.26 9.62 -8.41
C GLN A 155 1.09 10.71 -9.06
N MET A 156 2.33 10.84 -8.59
CA MET A 156 3.32 11.74 -9.20
C MET A 156 4.55 10.94 -9.66
N PRO A 157 5.37 11.49 -10.56
CA PRO A 157 6.64 10.88 -10.91
C PRO A 157 7.55 10.72 -9.70
N VAL A 158 8.42 9.71 -9.73
CA VAL A 158 9.45 9.54 -8.70
C VAL A 158 10.41 10.72 -8.73
N MET A 159 10.74 11.21 -7.55
CA MET A 159 11.66 12.33 -7.33
C MET A 159 12.75 11.91 -6.35
N ASN A 160 13.89 12.63 -6.38
CA ASN A 160 14.97 12.41 -5.43
C ASN A 160 14.70 13.11 -4.08
N TYR A 161 13.93 14.18 -4.09
CA TYR A 161 13.49 14.95 -2.91
C TYR A 161 12.20 15.71 -3.21
N THR A 162 11.46 16.08 -2.18
CA THR A 162 10.09 16.60 -2.30
C THR A 162 9.98 17.96 -3.01
N ASP A 163 11.05 18.77 -3.02
CA ASP A 163 11.07 20.07 -3.71
C ASP A 163 11.55 19.97 -5.16
N GLU A 164 11.94 18.79 -5.62
CA GLU A 164 12.20 18.54 -7.03
C GLU A 164 10.85 18.58 -7.77
N LYS A 165 10.55 19.72 -8.37
CA LYS A 165 9.27 19.92 -9.07
C LYS A 165 9.22 19.05 -10.31
N PRO A 166 8.43 17.98 -10.34
CA PRO A 166 8.28 17.18 -11.55
C PRO A 166 7.59 18.04 -12.62
N VAL A 167 8.17 18.06 -13.79
CA VAL A 167 7.49 18.58 -14.98
C VAL A 167 6.38 17.59 -15.31
N TYR A 168 5.12 18.08 -15.30
CA TYR A 168 3.89 17.33 -15.57
C TYR A 168 4.06 16.14 -16.53
N PRO A 169 3.25 15.03 -16.37
CA PRO A 169 1.87 15.06 -15.88
C PRO A 169 1.65 14.34 -14.54
N CYS A 170 0.60 14.72 -13.82
CA CYS A 170 -0.01 13.90 -12.77
C CYS A 170 -0.45 12.58 -13.38
N LEU A 171 0.08 11.46 -12.88
CA LEU A 171 -0.33 10.13 -13.29
C LEU A 171 -1.56 9.73 -12.46
N LEU A 172 -2.64 9.36 -13.12
CA LEU A 172 -3.81 8.79 -12.45
C LEU A 172 -3.75 7.27 -12.58
N TYR A 173 -3.75 6.58 -11.45
CA TYR A 173 -4.13 5.19 -11.41
C TYR A 173 -5.64 5.14 -11.27
N THR A 174 -6.32 4.67 -12.32
CA THR A 174 -7.75 4.37 -12.28
C THR A 174 -7.93 2.87 -12.26
N SER A 175 -8.81 2.36 -11.39
CA SER A 175 -9.21 0.97 -11.48
C SER A 175 -10.03 0.78 -12.77
N PRO A 176 -9.91 -0.37 -13.47
CA PRO A 176 -10.70 -0.65 -14.65
C PRO A 176 -12.20 -0.48 -14.37
N SER A 177 -12.90 0.23 -15.23
CA SER A 177 -14.37 0.30 -15.19
C SER A 177 -14.96 -1.03 -15.67
N PRO A 178 -16.13 -1.46 -15.15
CA PRO A 178 -16.82 -2.62 -15.69
C PRO A 178 -17.13 -2.52 -17.19
N ARG A 179 -17.04 -1.31 -17.77
CA ARG A 179 -17.26 -1.07 -19.20
C ARG A 179 -16.00 -1.29 -20.05
N ASP A 180 -14.81 -1.34 -19.43
CA ASP A 180 -13.54 -1.49 -20.17
C ASP A 180 -13.31 -2.93 -20.66
N GLY A 181 -14.11 -3.90 -20.21
CA GLY A 181 -14.10 -5.29 -20.65
C GLY A 181 -15.16 -5.67 -21.70
N ALA A 182 -15.94 -4.71 -22.18
CA ALA A 182 -17.09 -4.95 -23.06
C ALA A 182 -16.82 -4.59 -24.54
N THR A 183 -15.57 -4.63 -25.00
CA THR A 183 -15.23 -4.50 -26.41
C THR A 183 -14.57 -5.78 -26.89
N SER A 184 -15.37 -6.70 -27.37
CA SER A 184 -15.00 -7.71 -28.37
C SER A 184 -16.13 -7.86 -29.36
#